data_1388bc1992fb69fab211d6c5cb743f51
#
_entry.id   1388bc1992fb69fab211d6c5cb743f51
#
_cell.length_a   1.000
_cell.length_b   1.000
_cell.length_c   1.000
_cell.angle_alpha   90.00
_cell.angle_beta   90.00
_cell.angle_gamma   90.00
#
_symmetry.space_group_name_H-M   'P 1'
#
loop_
_entity.id
_entity.type
_entity.pdbx_description
1 polymer ?
#
loop_
_entity_poly.entity_id
_entity_poly.type
_entity_poly.pdbx_seq_one_letter_code
_entity_poly.pdbx_strand_id
1 'polypeptide(L)'
;MMLFAQRGEKISTVVIDAGHGGRDSGALGANTKEKDLNLTVALLVGDYIKKNCPDVTVIYTRERDVFVDLDERANIANRNNADVFISIHCNSTDSKSASAVGAETFVLGEHKNAANLAVAKKENASILYEEDADEKYGNFDLNSPEAYIALSLFQKEYLNQSIQLAANIQEQFTKRVGRKDRGVQQAGFLVLWKTAMPSVLVELGFISNAAEERFLASEDGQTYMASAIYRAFRDFKESYEGENQTVKVETPVVETPVVETPVVETPVVETPVVEPPVEQPVEKIKVSFKVQFATRDTQVPVDHKDFAKVPEVDVYFYNGAYRYTSGDFRSKQGAVERQAELRKMGFGDAFVVAFINGERATIKEAENAL
;
A
#
# COMPACT_ATOMS: atom_id res chain seq x y z
N MET A 1 1.26 -23.76 19.13
CA MET A 1 1.31 -24.53 17.88
C MET A 1 0.09 -24.11 17.07
N MET A 2 0.21 -23.03 16.25
CA MET A 2 -0.87 -22.63 15.36
C MET A 2 -0.84 -23.58 14.15
N LEU A 3 -1.91 -24.34 13.96
CA LEU A 3 -2.14 -25.07 12.72
C LEU A 3 -2.31 -24.00 11.62
N PHE A 4 -1.33 -23.83 10.76
CA PHE A 4 -1.55 -23.22 9.46
C PHE A 4 -2.38 -24.22 8.67
N ALA A 5 -3.67 -23.93 8.50
CA ALA A 5 -4.50 -24.64 7.56
C ALA A 5 -3.84 -24.53 6.20
N GLN A 6 -3.49 -25.66 5.57
CA GLN A 6 -3.13 -25.69 4.15
C GLN A 6 -4.28 -25.00 3.40
N ARG A 7 -4.00 -23.80 2.84
CA ARG A 7 -4.97 -23.10 2.00
C ARG A 7 -5.32 -23.99 0.82
N GLY A 8 -6.58 -23.96 0.47
CA GLY A 8 -7.23 -24.92 -0.39
C GLY A 8 -6.58 -25.11 -1.77
N GLU A 9 -6.86 -26.25 -2.34
CA GLU A 9 -6.44 -26.71 -3.66
C GLU A 9 -7.04 -25.87 -4.82
N LYS A 10 -7.87 -24.87 -4.52
CA LYS A 10 -8.62 -24.06 -5.51
C LYS A 10 -8.54 -22.57 -5.19
N ILE A 11 -8.50 -21.76 -6.25
CA ILE A 11 -8.70 -20.32 -6.15
C ILE A 11 -10.20 -20.03 -6.18
N SER A 12 -10.73 -19.60 -5.05
CA SER A 12 -12.14 -19.34 -4.81
C SER A 12 -12.48 -17.89 -4.49
N THR A 13 -11.48 -17.10 -4.10
CA THR A 13 -11.67 -15.68 -3.74
C THR A 13 -10.51 -14.84 -4.27
N VAL A 14 -10.83 -13.78 -5.01
CA VAL A 14 -9.87 -12.77 -5.46
C VAL A 14 -10.25 -11.40 -4.92
N VAL A 15 -9.26 -10.66 -4.41
CA VAL A 15 -9.43 -9.24 -4.09
C VAL A 15 -8.79 -8.41 -5.19
N ILE A 16 -9.58 -7.48 -5.74
CA ILE A 16 -9.12 -6.49 -6.71
C ILE A 16 -9.05 -5.15 -6.01
N ASP A 17 -7.85 -4.62 -5.96
CA ASP A 17 -7.56 -3.33 -5.35
C ASP A 17 -7.46 -2.27 -6.45
N ALA A 18 -8.32 -1.26 -6.37
CA ALA A 18 -8.18 -0.05 -7.18
C ALA A 18 -7.33 0.96 -6.41
N GLY A 19 -6.09 1.14 -6.81
CA GLY A 19 -5.14 2.04 -6.14
C GLY A 19 -5.68 3.46 -5.96
N HIS A 20 -5.22 4.16 -4.91
CA HIS A 20 -5.65 5.51 -4.56
C HIS A 20 -7.15 5.63 -4.26
N GLY A 21 -7.73 6.86 -4.41
CA GLY A 21 -9.15 7.12 -4.22
C GLY A 21 -9.44 8.25 -3.23
N GLY A 22 -10.61 8.86 -3.34
CA GLY A 22 -11.02 9.98 -2.50
C GLY A 22 -10.01 11.13 -2.56
N ARG A 23 -9.42 11.45 -1.42
CA ARG A 23 -8.40 12.51 -1.23
C ARG A 23 -7.05 12.23 -1.90
N ASP A 24 -6.74 10.97 -2.13
CA ASP A 24 -5.55 10.55 -2.86
C ASP A 24 -5.90 10.40 -4.35
N SER A 25 -5.44 11.34 -5.15
CA SER A 25 -5.68 11.33 -6.60
C SER A 25 -4.79 10.33 -7.35
N GLY A 26 -3.71 9.86 -6.72
CA GLY A 26 -2.60 9.25 -7.42
C GLY A 26 -1.94 10.24 -8.38
N ALA A 27 -1.24 9.73 -9.37
CA ALA A 27 -0.60 10.53 -10.40
C ALA A 27 -1.63 11.30 -11.26
N LEU A 28 -1.19 12.44 -11.77
CA LEU A 28 -2.01 13.32 -12.61
C LEU A 28 -1.54 13.27 -14.06
N GLY A 29 -2.45 12.90 -14.96
CA GLY A 29 -2.30 13.13 -16.39
C GLY A 29 -2.59 14.57 -16.78
N ALA A 30 -2.72 14.84 -18.07
CA ALA A 30 -3.17 16.14 -18.56
C ALA A 30 -4.68 16.35 -18.34
N ASN A 31 -5.48 15.30 -18.45
CA ASN A 31 -6.93 15.33 -18.38
C ASN A 31 -7.51 14.26 -17.44
N THR A 32 -6.71 13.37 -16.90
CA THR A 32 -7.15 12.23 -16.10
C THR A 32 -6.45 12.18 -14.76
N LYS A 33 -7.06 11.48 -13.81
CA LYS A 33 -6.45 11.13 -12.53
C LYS A 33 -6.29 9.62 -12.47
N GLU A 34 -5.19 9.18 -11.91
CA GLU A 34 -4.89 7.77 -11.77
C GLU A 34 -5.99 7.01 -11.03
N LYS A 35 -6.49 7.55 -9.91
CA LYS A 35 -7.56 6.92 -9.12
C LYS A 35 -8.81 6.55 -9.93
N ASP A 36 -9.14 7.37 -10.95
CA ASP A 36 -10.34 7.17 -11.78
C ASP A 36 -10.11 6.04 -12.79
N LEU A 37 -8.92 5.99 -13.41
CA LEU A 37 -8.52 4.92 -14.32
C LEU A 37 -8.41 3.58 -13.58
N ASN A 38 -7.77 3.58 -12.42
CA ASN A 38 -7.62 2.39 -11.59
C ASN A 38 -8.97 1.80 -11.20
N LEU A 39 -9.92 2.65 -10.78
CA LEU A 39 -11.27 2.20 -10.43
C LEU A 39 -12.00 1.59 -11.62
N THR A 40 -11.97 2.27 -12.77
CA THR A 40 -12.65 1.79 -13.97
C THR A 40 -12.11 0.42 -14.40
N VAL A 41 -10.77 0.28 -14.47
CA VAL A 41 -10.15 -0.99 -14.88
C VAL A 41 -10.39 -2.08 -13.84
N ALA A 42 -10.32 -1.77 -12.55
CA ALA A 42 -10.57 -2.74 -11.47
C ALA A 42 -11.99 -3.32 -11.54
N LEU A 43 -13.00 -2.46 -11.74
CA LEU A 43 -14.38 -2.91 -11.87
C LEU A 43 -14.56 -3.80 -13.11
N LEU A 44 -13.99 -3.42 -14.26
CA LEU A 44 -14.03 -4.23 -15.47
C LEU A 44 -13.34 -5.60 -15.31
N VAL A 45 -12.18 -5.65 -14.62
CA VAL A 45 -11.51 -6.92 -14.30
C VAL A 45 -12.43 -7.83 -13.50
N GLY A 46 -13.04 -7.30 -12.45
CA GLY A 46 -13.95 -8.08 -11.62
C GLY A 46 -15.20 -8.53 -12.36
N ASP A 47 -15.76 -7.71 -13.23
CA ASP A 47 -16.91 -8.10 -14.06
C ASP A 47 -16.55 -9.24 -15.02
N TYR A 48 -15.35 -9.21 -15.62
CA TYR A 48 -14.87 -10.33 -16.45
C TYR A 48 -14.68 -11.61 -15.63
N ILE A 49 -14.13 -11.52 -14.42
CA ILE A 49 -13.97 -12.68 -13.53
C ILE A 49 -15.32 -13.24 -13.11
N LYS A 50 -16.24 -12.41 -12.60
CA LYS A 50 -17.60 -12.82 -12.20
C LYS A 50 -18.35 -13.53 -13.33
N LYS A 51 -18.19 -13.03 -14.57
CA LYS A 51 -18.87 -13.59 -15.74
C LYS A 51 -18.30 -14.93 -16.19
N ASN A 52 -16.98 -15.12 -16.12
CA ASN A 52 -16.31 -16.22 -16.77
C ASN A 52 -15.71 -17.25 -15.79
N CYS A 53 -15.61 -16.91 -14.50
CA CYS A 53 -15.19 -17.79 -13.40
C CYS A 53 -16.25 -17.73 -12.30
N PRO A 54 -17.45 -18.32 -12.50
CA PRO A 54 -18.58 -18.20 -11.56
C PRO A 54 -18.32 -18.89 -10.21
N ASP A 55 -17.27 -19.70 -10.11
CA ASP A 55 -16.78 -20.35 -8.91
C ASP A 55 -15.82 -19.44 -8.09
N VAL A 56 -15.56 -18.22 -8.57
CA VAL A 56 -14.67 -17.26 -7.90
C VAL A 56 -15.47 -16.09 -7.34
N THR A 57 -15.34 -15.86 -6.05
CA THR A 57 -15.85 -14.67 -5.38
C THR A 57 -14.89 -13.49 -5.65
N VAL A 58 -15.42 -12.39 -6.16
CA VAL A 58 -14.68 -11.14 -6.40
C VAL A 58 -15.02 -10.13 -5.32
N ILE A 59 -14.00 -9.63 -4.64
CA ILE A 59 -14.11 -8.59 -3.62
C ILE A 59 -13.26 -7.41 -4.09
N TYR A 60 -13.78 -6.19 -3.90
CA TYR A 60 -13.04 -4.96 -4.20
C TYR A 60 -12.63 -4.25 -2.91
N THR A 61 -11.48 -3.61 -2.92
CA THR A 61 -11.10 -2.70 -1.82
C THR A 61 -11.95 -1.44 -1.83
N ARG A 62 -12.36 -0.99 -3.02
CA ARG A 62 -13.34 0.08 -3.24
C ARG A 62 -14.08 -0.11 -4.56
N GLU A 63 -15.35 0.29 -4.59
CA GLU A 63 -16.21 0.28 -5.78
C GLU A 63 -16.64 1.70 -6.20
N ARG A 64 -16.13 2.72 -5.52
CA ARG A 64 -16.40 4.14 -5.75
C ARG A 64 -15.20 5.00 -5.40
N ASP A 65 -15.28 6.30 -5.65
CA ASP A 65 -14.21 7.25 -5.32
C ASP A 65 -14.19 7.55 -3.81
N VAL A 66 -13.57 6.63 -3.04
CA VAL A 66 -13.30 6.75 -1.61
C VAL A 66 -11.85 6.41 -1.34
N PHE A 67 -11.26 7.02 -0.32
CA PHE A 67 -9.93 6.68 0.16
C PHE A 67 -10.00 5.41 1.03
N VAL A 68 -9.05 4.51 0.84
CA VAL A 68 -8.85 3.30 1.65
C VAL A 68 -7.37 3.24 2.02
N ASP A 69 -7.06 3.12 3.29
CA ASP A 69 -5.70 3.03 3.81
C ASP A 69 -4.96 1.83 3.23
N LEU A 70 -3.63 1.92 3.04
CA LEU A 70 -2.86 0.83 2.41
C LEU A 70 -2.95 -0.48 3.19
N ASP A 71 -2.86 -0.42 4.54
CA ASP A 71 -2.99 -1.62 5.37
C ASP A 71 -4.40 -2.20 5.34
N GLU A 72 -5.44 -1.36 5.24
CA GLU A 72 -6.83 -1.82 5.16
C GLU A 72 -7.10 -2.58 3.86
N ARG A 73 -6.44 -2.23 2.74
CA ARG A 73 -6.51 -2.99 1.48
C ARG A 73 -6.04 -4.44 1.67
N ALA A 74 -4.88 -4.62 2.31
CA ALA A 74 -4.37 -5.94 2.67
C ALA A 74 -5.27 -6.64 3.71
N ASN A 75 -5.80 -5.90 4.69
CA ASN A 75 -6.71 -6.45 5.70
C ASN A 75 -8.03 -6.92 5.08
N ILE A 76 -8.57 -6.23 4.06
CA ILE A 76 -9.72 -6.69 3.28
C ILE A 76 -9.43 -8.07 2.68
N ALA A 77 -8.26 -8.25 2.05
CA ALA A 77 -7.89 -9.52 1.46
C ALA A 77 -7.73 -10.63 2.53
N ASN A 78 -7.01 -10.34 3.60
CA ASN A 78 -6.72 -11.31 4.65
C ASN A 78 -7.97 -11.79 5.39
N ARG A 79 -8.88 -10.88 5.81
CA ARG A 79 -10.11 -11.25 6.54
C ARG A 79 -11.13 -11.99 5.69
N ASN A 80 -11.06 -11.85 4.37
CA ASN A 80 -11.90 -12.59 3.44
C ASN A 80 -11.22 -13.88 2.94
N ASN A 81 -10.06 -14.25 3.50
CA ASN A 81 -9.28 -15.41 3.08
C ASN A 81 -9.05 -15.46 1.57
N ALA A 82 -8.74 -14.32 0.97
CA ALA A 82 -8.50 -14.25 -0.46
C ALA A 82 -7.33 -15.15 -0.89
N ASP A 83 -7.46 -15.78 -2.03
CA ASP A 83 -6.44 -16.64 -2.62
C ASP A 83 -5.49 -15.86 -3.53
N VAL A 84 -5.94 -14.67 -4.02
CA VAL A 84 -5.17 -13.80 -4.90
C VAL A 84 -5.51 -12.34 -4.58
N PHE A 85 -4.49 -11.46 -4.60
CA PHE A 85 -4.63 -10.02 -4.49
C PHE A 85 -4.03 -9.33 -5.72
N ILE A 86 -4.81 -8.48 -6.40
CA ILE A 86 -4.40 -7.74 -7.59
C ILE A 86 -4.65 -6.25 -7.37
N SER A 87 -3.58 -5.47 -7.16
CA SER A 87 -3.62 -4.02 -7.09
C SER A 87 -3.40 -3.40 -8.47
N ILE A 88 -4.18 -2.39 -8.83
CA ILE A 88 -4.20 -1.77 -10.16
C ILE A 88 -3.85 -0.30 -10.03
N HIS A 89 -2.82 0.13 -10.77
CA HIS A 89 -2.20 1.45 -10.76
C HIS A 89 -1.87 1.95 -12.16
N CYS A 90 -1.52 3.22 -12.28
CA CYS A 90 -0.97 3.84 -13.49
C CYS A 90 0.33 4.57 -13.15
N ASN A 91 1.42 4.11 -13.70
CA ASN A 91 2.76 4.69 -13.50
C ASN A 91 2.85 6.16 -13.97
N SER A 92 3.82 6.87 -13.42
CA SER A 92 4.14 8.22 -13.85
C SER A 92 5.62 8.53 -13.73
N THR A 93 6.09 9.49 -14.51
CA THR A 93 7.44 10.06 -14.37
C THR A 93 7.33 11.55 -14.03
N ASP A 94 8.32 12.09 -13.32
CA ASP A 94 8.35 13.51 -12.93
C ASP A 94 8.50 14.45 -14.15
N SER A 95 9.12 13.94 -15.22
CA SER A 95 9.17 14.62 -16.51
C SER A 95 8.09 14.05 -17.42
N LYS A 96 7.38 14.92 -18.17
CA LYS A 96 6.46 14.52 -19.26
C LYS A 96 7.26 13.91 -20.41
N SER A 97 7.91 12.77 -20.15
CA SER A 97 8.80 12.11 -21.09
C SER A 97 8.01 11.30 -22.10
N ALA A 98 8.16 11.61 -23.39
CA ALA A 98 7.58 10.82 -24.46
C ALA A 98 8.15 9.37 -24.54
N SER A 99 9.27 9.10 -23.87
CA SER A 99 9.90 7.76 -23.84
C SER A 99 9.36 6.84 -22.73
N ALA A 100 8.62 7.38 -21.75
CA ALA A 100 7.98 6.58 -20.70
C ALA A 100 6.71 5.94 -21.26
N VAL A 101 6.81 4.68 -21.68
CA VAL A 101 5.73 3.91 -22.30
C VAL A 101 5.77 2.45 -21.87
N GLY A 102 4.62 1.78 -21.89
CA GLY A 102 4.48 0.35 -21.64
C GLY A 102 3.95 0.04 -20.24
N ALA A 103 3.72 -1.25 -20.00
CA ALA A 103 3.20 -1.77 -18.74
C ALA A 103 4.26 -2.59 -18.00
N GLU A 104 4.18 -2.58 -16.66
CA GLU A 104 5.02 -3.40 -15.80
C GLU A 104 4.19 -3.97 -14.65
N THR A 105 4.61 -5.11 -14.10
CA THR A 105 3.92 -5.72 -12.96
C THR A 105 4.92 -5.98 -11.86
N PHE A 106 4.60 -5.50 -10.68
CA PHE A 106 5.45 -5.61 -9.50
C PHE A 106 4.97 -6.71 -8.57
N VAL A 107 5.94 -7.36 -7.92
CA VAL A 107 5.73 -8.19 -6.75
C VAL A 107 6.54 -7.62 -5.59
N LEU A 108 6.13 -7.94 -4.35
CA LEU A 108 6.91 -7.53 -3.19
C LEU A 108 8.28 -8.21 -3.21
N GLY A 109 9.32 -7.43 -3.06
CA GLY A 109 10.69 -7.92 -3.05
C GLY A 109 11.72 -6.80 -3.03
N GLU A 110 12.99 -7.16 -3.08
CA GLU A 110 14.08 -6.19 -3.10
C GLU A 110 14.09 -5.44 -4.46
N HIS A 111 14.14 -4.12 -4.41
CA HIS A 111 14.23 -3.31 -5.61
C HIS A 111 15.62 -3.45 -6.27
N LYS A 112 15.65 -3.75 -7.56
CA LYS A 112 16.89 -4.00 -8.30
C LYS A 112 17.57 -2.72 -8.81
N ASN A 113 16.85 -1.60 -8.84
CA ASN A 113 17.34 -0.33 -9.37
C ASN A 113 16.59 0.87 -8.80
N ALA A 114 17.13 2.09 -9.02
CA ALA A 114 16.54 3.32 -8.51
C ALA A 114 15.15 3.63 -9.11
N ALA A 115 14.84 3.16 -10.32
CA ALA A 115 13.54 3.37 -10.94
C ALA A 115 12.44 2.59 -10.21
N ASN A 116 12.70 1.32 -9.87
CA ASN A 116 11.75 0.51 -9.10
C ASN A 116 11.51 1.08 -7.71
N LEU A 117 12.57 1.57 -7.04
CA LEU A 117 12.45 2.27 -5.76
C LEU A 117 11.61 3.55 -5.90
N ALA A 118 11.77 4.31 -6.98
CA ALA A 118 11.02 5.54 -7.22
C ALA A 118 9.52 5.26 -7.39
N VAL A 119 9.13 4.18 -8.09
CA VAL A 119 7.73 3.75 -8.18
C VAL A 119 7.20 3.40 -6.79
N ALA A 120 7.89 2.52 -6.04
CA ALA A 120 7.44 2.17 -4.70
C ALA A 120 7.31 3.37 -3.75
N LYS A 121 8.20 4.36 -3.85
CA LYS A 121 8.09 5.61 -3.09
C LYS A 121 6.84 6.41 -3.43
N LYS A 122 6.47 6.48 -4.71
CA LYS A 122 5.25 7.17 -5.15
C LYS A 122 4.00 6.50 -4.61
N GLU A 123 3.89 5.19 -4.76
CA GLU A 123 2.73 4.45 -4.32
C GLU A 123 2.61 4.42 -2.79
N ASN A 124 3.72 4.21 -2.09
CA ASN A 124 3.74 4.25 -0.62
C ASN A 124 3.47 5.66 -0.05
N ALA A 125 3.61 6.73 -0.85
CA ALA A 125 3.26 8.09 -0.41
C ALA A 125 1.79 8.25 -0.04
N SER A 126 0.91 7.31 -0.41
CA SER A 126 -0.48 7.25 0.06
C SER A 126 -0.60 7.24 1.59
N ILE A 127 0.40 6.74 2.34
CA ILE A 127 0.42 6.83 3.81
C ILE A 127 0.35 8.28 4.33
N LEU A 128 0.76 9.26 3.52
CA LEU A 128 0.69 10.67 3.89
C LEU A 128 -0.77 11.18 4.03
N TYR A 129 -1.72 10.44 3.51
CA TYR A 129 -3.15 10.71 3.63
C TYR A 129 -3.82 9.88 4.73
N GLU A 130 -3.10 8.93 5.37
CA GLU A 130 -3.66 8.07 6.39
C GLU A 130 -3.65 8.74 7.78
N GLU A 131 -4.71 8.47 8.54
CA GLU A 131 -4.75 8.72 9.98
C GLU A 131 -3.93 7.59 10.66
N ASP A 132 -3.13 7.90 11.68
CA ASP A 132 -2.36 6.91 12.44
C ASP A 132 -1.33 6.09 11.62
N ALA A 133 -0.78 6.66 10.53
CA ALA A 133 0.22 5.99 9.69
C ALA A 133 1.44 5.49 10.51
N ASP A 134 1.89 6.27 11.50
CA ASP A 134 3.03 5.90 12.36
C ASP A 134 2.74 4.66 13.21
N GLU A 135 1.50 4.52 13.71
CA GLU A 135 1.07 3.33 14.48
C GLU A 135 1.00 2.09 13.58
N LYS A 136 0.50 2.26 12.35
CA LYS A 136 0.30 1.16 11.39
C LYS A 136 1.60 0.64 10.79
N TYR A 137 2.56 1.54 10.52
CA TYR A 137 3.78 1.24 9.76
C TYR A 137 5.08 1.40 10.58
N GLY A 138 4.99 1.68 11.90
CA GLY A 138 6.16 1.70 12.79
C GLY A 138 7.20 2.74 12.40
N ASN A 139 6.80 3.99 12.10
CA ASN A 139 7.66 5.09 11.63
C ASN A 139 8.40 4.76 10.31
N PHE A 140 7.73 4.09 9.39
CA PHE A 140 8.30 3.78 8.08
C PHE A 140 8.77 5.06 7.37
N ASP A 141 10.09 5.18 7.17
CA ASP A 141 10.66 6.31 6.46
C ASP A 141 10.60 6.10 4.94
N LEU A 142 9.71 6.84 4.28
CA LEU A 142 9.57 6.86 2.81
C LEU A 142 10.85 7.21 2.07
N ASN A 143 11.84 7.83 2.74
CA ASN A 143 13.10 8.25 2.13
C ASN A 143 14.25 7.25 2.38
N SER A 144 14.11 6.32 3.33
CA SER A 144 15.13 5.32 3.66
C SER A 144 15.07 4.12 2.73
N PRO A 145 16.08 3.87 1.88
CA PRO A 145 16.16 2.65 1.08
C PRO A 145 16.17 1.38 1.94
N GLU A 146 16.71 1.46 3.15
CA GLU A 146 16.80 0.34 4.11
C GLU A 146 15.41 -0.10 4.58
N ALA A 147 14.47 0.84 4.75
CA ALA A 147 13.09 0.54 5.10
C ALA A 147 12.40 -0.29 4.01
N TYR A 148 12.65 0.01 2.73
CA TYR A 148 12.12 -0.78 1.61
C TYR A 148 12.74 -2.17 1.51
N ILE A 149 14.03 -2.32 1.84
CA ILE A 149 14.69 -3.62 1.91
C ILE A 149 14.06 -4.46 3.03
N ALA A 150 13.83 -3.87 4.21
CA ALA A 150 13.17 -4.55 5.32
C ALA A 150 11.78 -5.07 4.95
N LEU A 151 10.96 -4.27 4.24
CA LEU A 151 9.66 -4.72 3.73
C LEU A 151 9.75 -5.95 2.83
N SER A 152 10.77 -6.01 1.97
CA SER A 152 10.93 -7.07 0.98
C SER A 152 11.20 -8.46 1.58
N LEU A 153 11.57 -8.53 2.86
CA LEU A 153 11.87 -9.79 3.54
C LEU A 153 10.62 -10.56 4.01
N PHE A 154 9.45 -9.91 4.02
CA PHE A 154 8.25 -10.47 4.63
C PHE A 154 7.46 -11.46 3.74
N GLN A 155 7.59 -11.42 2.41
CA GLN A 155 6.74 -12.23 1.49
C GLN A 155 7.45 -13.37 0.77
N LYS A 156 8.33 -14.11 1.41
CA LYS A 156 9.02 -15.24 0.75
C LYS A 156 8.09 -16.40 0.40
N GLU A 157 7.00 -16.60 1.14
CA GLU A 157 6.11 -17.77 0.98
C GLU A 157 5.34 -17.76 -0.34
N TYR A 158 4.82 -16.59 -0.77
CA TYR A 158 4.00 -16.46 -1.97
C TYR A 158 4.72 -15.83 -3.17
N LEU A 159 6.03 -15.62 -3.06
CA LEU A 159 6.79 -14.88 -4.08
C LEU A 159 6.75 -15.58 -5.45
N ASN A 160 6.92 -16.90 -5.47
CA ASN A 160 6.94 -17.64 -6.74
C ASN A 160 5.59 -17.59 -7.46
N GLN A 161 4.49 -17.74 -6.74
CA GLN A 161 3.14 -17.64 -7.30
C GLN A 161 2.84 -16.20 -7.74
N SER A 162 3.28 -15.21 -6.97
CA SER A 162 3.16 -13.79 -7.35
C SER A 162 3.93 -13.49 -8.65
N ILE A 163 5.14 -14.00 -8.79
CA ILE A 163 5.96 -13.87 -10.03
C ILE A 163 5.26 -14.56 -11.21
N GLN A 164 4.68 -15.73 -11.01
CA GLN A 164 3.95 -16.43 -12.08
C GLN A 164 2.73 -15.64 -12.55
N LEU A 165 1.91 -15.12 -11.60
CA LEU A 165 0.77 -14.27 -11.94
C LEU A 165 1.22 -12.99 -12.67
N ALA A 166 2.28 -12.33 -12.17
CA ALA A 166 2.84 -11.14 -12.80
C ALA A 166 3.36 -11.41 -14.21
N ALA A 167 4.02 -12.55 -14.43
CA ALA A 167 4.49 -12.96 -15.76
C ALA A 167 3.33 -13.20 -16.72
N ASN A 168 2.26 -13.87 -16.27
CA ASN A 168 1.05 -14.07 -17.07
C ASN A 168 0.42 -12.73 -17.47
N ILE A 169 0.37 -11.74 -16.56
CA ILE A 169 -0.15 -10.39 -16.85
C ILE A 169 0.71 -9.72 -17.93
N GLN A 170 2.04 -9.71 -17.79
CA GLN A 170 2.94 -9.11 -18.76
C GLN A 170 2.84 -9.78 -20.14
N GLU A 171 2.72 -11.09 -20.19
CA GLU A 171 2.51 -11.82 -21.43
C GLU A 171 1.21 -11.41 -22.14
N GLN A 172 0.10 -11.29 -21.40
CA GLN A 172 -1.18 -10.84 -21.95
C GLN A 172 -1.12 -9.38 -22.43
N PHE A 173 -0.48 -8.48 -21.67
CA PHE A 173 -0.29 -7.10 -22.10
C PHE A 173 0.52 -6.99 -23.39
N THR A 174 1.59 -7.76 -23.51
CA THR A 174 2.45 -7.75 -24.70
C THR A 174 1.78 -8.41 -25.88
N LYS A 175 1.33 -9.65 -25.74
CA LYS A 175 0.85 -10.46 -26.87
C LYS A 175 -0.56 -10.09 -27.33
N ARG A 176 -1.43 -9.59 -26.44
CA ARG A 176 -2.84 -9.35 -26.75
C ARG A 176 -3.22 -7.88 -26.84
N VAL A 177 -2.53 -7.01 -26.10
CA VAL A 177 -2.82 -5.57 -26.09
C VAL A 177 -1.77 -4.79 -26.90
N GLY A 178 -0.61 -5.40 -27.16
CA GLY A 178 0.48 -4.75 -27.89
C GLY A 178 1.21 -3.70 -27.03
N ARG A 179 1.17 -3.83 -25.70
CA ARG A 179 1.90 -2.93 -24.81
C ARG A 179 3.39 -3.23 -24.85
N LYS A 180 4.22 -2.20 -24.75
CA LYS A 180 5.65 -2.40 -24.52
C LYS A 180 5.85 -3.11 -23.19
N ASP A 181 6.51 -4.26 -23.23
CA ASP A 181 6.87 -5.02 -22.04
C ASP A 181 7.98 -4.33 -21.27
N ARG A 182 7.72 -4.07 -19.99
CA ARG A 182 8.73 -3.59 -19.04
C ARG A 182 9.08 -4.66 -17.99
N GLY A 183 8.46 -5.84 -18.12
CA GLY A 183 8.75 -7.03 -17.33
C GLY A 183 8.12 -7.07 -15.97
N VAL A 184 8.42 -8.19 -15.30
CA VAL A 184 8.12 -8.38 -13.87
C VAL A 184 9.22 -7.72 -13.03
N GLN A 185 8.83 -6.86 -12.12
CA GLN A 185 9.72 -6.08 -11.28
C GLN A 185 9.51 -6.43 -9.80
N GLN A 186 10.45 -6.00 -8.95
CA GLN A 186 10.36 -6.14 -7.50
C GLN A 186 10.61 -4.81 -6.82
N ALA A 187 9.80 -4.49 -5.79
CA ALA A 187 10.04 -3.38 -4.89
C ALA A 187 9.22 -3.52 -3.58
N GLY A 188 9.51 -2.69 -2.59
CA GLY A 188 8.87 -2.70 -1.28
C GLY A 188 7.57 -1.90 -1.27
N PHE A 189 6.47 -2.49 -1.69
CA PHE A 189 5.15 -1.86 -1.66
C PHE A 189 4.41 -2.16 -0.36
N LEU A 190 3.97 -1.12 0.35
CA LEU A 190 3.21 -1.25 1.59
C LEU A 190 1.88 -1.96 1.38
N VAL A 191 1.21 -1.72 0.26
CA VAL A 191 -0.06 -2.37 -0.08
C VAL A 191 0.06 -3.89 -0.23
N LEU A 192 1.26 -4.39 -0.61
CA LEU A 192 1.54 -5.82 -0.73
C LEU A 192 2.14 -6.43 0.54
N TRP A 193 2.64 -5.60 1.46
CA TRP A 193 3.45 -6.06 2.60
C TRP A 193 2.71 -7.03 3.53
N LYS A 194 1.46 -6.70 3.88
CA LYS A 194 0.68 -7.49 4.85
C LYS A 194 -0.22 -8.53 4.20
N THR A 195 -0.22 -8.67 2.87
CA THR A 195 -1.04 -9.67 2.20
C THR A 195 -0.52 -11.09 2.49
N ALA A 196 -1.42 -12.03 2.76
CA ALA A 196 -1.09 -13.41 3.11
C ALA A 196 -1.51 -14.39 1.98
N MET A 197 -1.30 -13.96 0.71
CA MET A 197 -1.60 -14.71 -0.51
C MET A 197 -0.71 -14.20 -1.66
N PRO A 198 -0.66 -14.91 -2.83
CA PRO A 198 -0.07 -14.38 -4.05
C PRO A 198 -0.62 -12.98 -4.36
N SER A 199 0.28 -12.01 -4.52
CA SER A 199 -0.11 -10.60 -4.66
C SER A 199 0.77 -9.86 -5.66
N VAL A 200 0.13 -9.00 -6.47
CA VAL A 200 0.78 -8.21 -7.50
C VAL A 200 0.27 -6.77 -7.52
N LEU A 201 1.13 -5.84 -7.94
CA LEU A 201 0.77 -4.48 -8.28
C LEU A 201 1.02 -4.27 -9.77
N VAL A 202 -0.02 -3.90 -10.50
CA VAL A 202 -0.04 -3.79 -11.95
C VAL A 202 0.00 -2.32 -12.35
N GLU A 203 1.04 -1.92 -13.07
CA GLU A 203 1.17 -0.61 -13.67
C GLU A 203 0.70 -0.67 -15.13
N LEU A 204 -0.49 -0.14 -15.39
CA LEU A 204 -1.16 -0.22 -16.70
C LEU A 204 -0.42 0.54 -17.81
N GLY A 205 0.34 1.57 -17.45
CA GLY A 205 1.06 2.45 -18.37
C GLY A 205 1.39 3.77 -17.70
N PHE A 206 1.97 4.72 -18.44
CA PHE A 206 2.45 5.99 -17.90
C PHE A 206 1.45 7.12 -18.13
N ILE A 207 0.64 7.45 -17.12
CA ILE A 207 -0.36 8.53 -17.20
C ILE A 207 0.27 9.91 -17.50
N SER A 208 1.54 10.11 -17.15
CA SER A 208 2.30 11.34 -17.46
C SER A 208 2.67 11.48 -18.96
N ASN A 209 2.55 10.42 -19.75
CA ASN A 209 2.76 10.43 -21.19
C ASN A 209 1.42 10.62 -21.92
N ALA A 210 1.31 11.65 -22.75
CA ALA A 210 0.05 12.01 -23.42
C ALA A 210 -0.51 10.92 -24.37
N ALA A 211 0.33 10.07 -24.96
CA ALA A 211 -0.15 8.96 -25.81
C ALA A 211 -0.66 7.80 -24.96
N GLU A 212 0.03 7.47 -23.88
CA GLU A 212 -0.37 6.47 -22.90
C GLU A 212 -1.67 6.90 -22.20
N GLU A 213 -1.74 8.16 -21.73
CA GLU A 213 -2.95 8.71 -21.10
C GLU A 213 -4.17 8.58 -22.01
N ARG A 214 -4.05 8.98 -23.29
CA ARG A 214 -5.17 8.83 -24.26
C ARG A 214 -5.62 7.39 -24.42
N PHE A 215 -4.69 6.44 -24.45
CA PHE A 215 -5.00 5.01 -24.54
C PHE A 215 -5.71 4.55 -23.25
N LEU A 216 -5.14 4.82 -22.08
CA LEU A 216 -5.68 4.42 -20.79
C LEU A 216 -7.04 5.07 -20.47
N ALA A 217 -7.28 6.27 -20.98
CA ALA A 217 -8.57 6.98 -20.86
C ALA A 217 -9.63 6.52 -21.85
N SER A 218 -9.26 5.78 -22.90
CA SER A 218 -10.22 5.28 -23.87
C SER A 218 -10.94 4.03 -23.37
N GLU A 219 -12.21 3.87 -23.78
CA GLU A 219 -13.00 2.68 -23.48
C GLU A 219 -12.33 1.39 -23.97
N ASP A 220 -11.78 1.41 -25.18
CA ASP A 220 -11.03 0.29 -25.75
C ASP A 220 -9.78 -0.04 -24.91
N GLY A 221 -9.00 0.98 -24.54
CA GLY A 221 -7.79 0.79 -23.73
C GLY A 221 -8.10 0.16 -22.38
N GLN A 222 -9.11 0.67 -21.67
CA GLN A 222 -9.56 0.12 -20.40
C GLN A 222 -10.07 -1.31 -20.53
N THR A 223 -10.89 -1.57 -21.56
CA THR A 223 -11.43 -2.90 -21.87
C THR A 223 -10.30 -3.90 -22.18
N TYR A 224 -9.32 -3.51 -23.02
CA TYR A 224 -8.22 -4.39 -23.39
C TYR A 224 -7.31 -4.69 -22.20
N MET A 225 -6.97 -3.69 -21.37
CA MET A 225 -6.14 -3.89 -20.18
C MET A 225 -6.86 -4.78 -19.17
N ALA A 226 -8.14 -4.52 -18.87
CA ALA A 226 -8.93 -5.33 -17.97
C ALA A 226 -9.09 -6.78 -18.45
N SER A 227 -9.39 -6.98 -19.73
CA SER A 227 -9.51 -8.30 -20.32
C SER A 227 -8.18 -9.08 -20.30
N ALA A 228 -7.04 -8.38 -20.42
CA ALA A 228 -5.71 -8.99 -20.32
C ALA A 228 -5.43 -9.48 -18.89
N ILE A 229 -5.72 -8.66 -17.87
CA ILE A 229 -5.57 -9.05 -16.45
C ILE A 229 -6.48 -10.22 -16.12
N TYR A 230 -7.73 -10.20 -16.56
CA TYR A 230 -8.65 -11.33 -16.38
C TYR A 230 -8.11 -12.63 -17.01
N ARG A 231 -7.63 -12.62 -18.26
CA ARG A 231 -7.06 -13.82 -18.89
C ARG A 231 -5.85 -14.34 -18.13
N ALA A 232 -4.96 -13.45 -17.70
CA ALA A 232 -3.82 -13.81 -16.88
C ALA A 232 -4.22 -14.47 -15.55
N PHE A 233 -5.24 -13.93 -14.88
CA PHE A 233 -5.81 -14.53 -13.68
C PHE A 233 -6.39 -15.92 -13.95
N ARG A 234 -7.17 -16.09 -15.01
CA ARG A 234 -7.72 -17.40 -15.40
C ARG A 234 -6.62 -18.42 -15.66
N ASP A 235 -5.62 -18.06 -16.47
CA ASP A 235 -4.51 -18.93 -16.81
C ASP A 235 -3.68 -19.31 -15.56
N PHE A 236 -3.53 -18.36 -14.61
CA PHE A 236 -2.91 -18.61 -13.32
C PHE A 236 -3.75 -19.57 -12.46
N LYS A 237 -5.07 -19.37 -12.37
CA LYS A 237 -5.99 -20.25 -11.65
C LYS A 237 -5.92 -21.68 -12.18
N GLU A 238 -6.00 -21.85 -13.50
CA GLU A 238 -5.94 -23.16 -14.15
C GLU A 238 -4.62 -23.89 -13.86
N SER A 239 -3.47 -23.20 -13.94
CA SER A 239 -2.16 -23.75 -13.58
C SER A 239 -2.07 -24.13 -12.11
N TYR A 240 -2.46 -23.25 -11.22
CA TYR A 240 -2.41 -23.46 -9.79
C TYR A 240 -3.24 -24.67 -9.34
N GLU A 241 -4.45 -24.82 -9.87
CA GLU A 241 -5.34 -25.94 -9.56
C GLU A 241 -4.87 -27.25 -10.20
N GLY A 242 -4.24 -27.19 -11.38
CA GLY A 242 -3.67 -28.35 -12.08
C GLY A 242 -2.44 -28.90 -11.36
N GLU A 243 -1.54 -28.05 -10.90
CA GLU A 243 -0.33 -28.47 -10.17
C GLU A 243 -0.67 -29.13 -8.83
N ASN A 244 -1.66 -28.61 -8.10
CA ASN A 244 -2.07 -29.15 -6.81
C ASN A 244 -2.79 -30.52 -6.92
N GLN A 245 -3.36 -30.86 -8.06
CA GLN A 245 -3.94 -32.19 -8.30
C GLN A 245 -2.86 -33.26 -8.53
N THR A 246 -1.68 -32.89 -9.03
CA THR A 246 -0.59 -33.83 -9.30
C THR A 246 0.26 -34.17 -8.08
N VAL A 247 0.26 -33.33 -7.04
CA VAL A 247 1.03 -33.55 -5.78
C VAL A 247 0.37 -34.54 -4.82
N LYS A 248 -0.85 -35.03 -5.09
CA LYS A 248 -1.56 -36.02 -4.24
C LYS A 248 -1.06 -37.46 -4.35
N VAL A 249 0.02 -37.75 -5.10
CA VAL A 249 0.55 -39.09 -5.24
C VAL A 249 1.84 -39.24 -4.42
N GLU A 250 1.66 -39.90 -3.25
CA GLU A 250 2.67 -40.60 -2.43
C GLU A 250 3.77 -39.76 -1.73
N THR A 251 3.53 -39.45 -0.46
CA THR A 251 4.62 -39.23 0.51
C THR A 251 5.11 -40.61 1.03
N PRO A 252 6.36 -41.02 0.76
CA PRO A 252 6.94 -42.13 1.51
C PRO A 252 7.20 -41.67 2.94
N VAL A 253 6.72 -42.46 3.91
CA VAL A 253 7.00 -42.27 5.34
C VAL A 253 8.50 -42.55 5.53
N VAL A 254 9.30 -41.49 5.72
CA VAL A 254 10.68 -41.59 6.17
C VAL A 254 10.69 -41.51 7.69
N GLU A 255 10.94 -42.64 8.35
CA GLU A 255 11.23 -42.67 9.78
C GLU A 255 12.53 -41.90 10.04
N THR A 256 12.46 -40.82 10.78
CA THR A 256 13.64 -40.06 11.24
C THR A 256 14.21 -40.70 12.50
N PRO A 257 15.55 -40.96 12.55
CA PRO A 257 16.15 -41.41 13.79
C PRO A 257 16.22 -40.27 14.81
N VAL A 258 15.88 -40.62 16.06
CA VAL A 258 15.98 -39.73 17.23
C VAL A 258 17.46 -39.48 17.52
N VAL A 259 17.92 -38.24 17.36
CA VAL A 259 19.23 -37.77 17.80
C VAL A 259 19.06 -37.06 19.14
N GLU A 260 19.64 -37.67 20.20
CA GLU A 260 19.72 -37.03 21.51
C GLU A 260 20.71 -35.86 21.47
N THR A 261 20.27 -34.67 21.86
CA THR A 261 21.09 -33.48 21.99
C THR A 261 21.69 -33.40 23.41
N PRO A 262 22.99 -33.15 23.57
CA PRO A 262 23.57 -32.95 24.90
C PRO A 262 23.21 -31.59 25.50
N VAL A 263 22.89 -31.58 26.78
CA VAL A 263 22.63 -30.40 27.60
C VAL A 263 23.95 -29.63 27.80
N VAL A 264 23.99 -28.38 27.34
CA VAL A 264 25.09 -27.45 27.62
C VAL A 264 24.67 -26.52 28.76
N GLU A 265 25.37 -26.61 29.88
CA GLU A 265 25.22 -25.70 31.02
C GLU A 265 25.77 -24.31 30.64
N THR A 266 24.96 -23.27 30.84
CA THR A 266 25.40 -21.86 30.68
C THR A 266 25.96 -21.33 32.00
N PRO A 267 27.12 -20.62 31.96
CA PRO A 267 27.64 -19.99 33.16
C PRO A 267 26.87 -18.73 33.55
N VAL A 268 26.66 -18.58 34.86
CA VAL A 268 26.03 -17.40 35.48
C VAL A 268 27.00 -16.22 35.41
N VAL A 269 26.64 -15.14 34.77
CA VAL A 269 27.38 -13.87 34.78
C VAL A 269 26.75 -12.95 35.85
N GLU A 270 27.57 -12.57 36.81
CA GLU A 270 27.20 -11.58 37.84
C GLU A 270 27.05 -10.20 37.22
N THR A 271 25.91 -9.54 37.49
CA THR A 271 25.64 -8.17 37.09
C THR A 271 26.26 -7.16 38.06
N PRO A 272 26.97 -6.13 37.58
CA PRO A 272 27.47 -5.06 38.46
C PRO A 272 26.31 -4.15 38.94
N VAL A 273 26.39 -3.77 40.22
CA VAL A 273 25.51 -2.82 40.90
C VAL A 273 25.73 -1.44 40.29
N VAL A 274 24.67 -0.84 39.71
CA VAL A 274 24.68 0.54 39.24
C VAL A 274 24.08 1.42 40.32
N GLU A 275 24.80 2.48 40.72
CA GLU A 275 24.35 3.53 41.61
C GLU A 275 23.12 4.30 41.01
N PRO A 276 22.20 4.83 41.82
CA PRO A 276 21.00 5.50 41.35
C PRO A 276 21.34 6.85 40.66
N PRO A 277 20.66 7.17 39.53
CA PRO A 277 20.88 8.43 38.82
C PRO A 277 20.33 9.63 39.62
N VAL A 278 21.08 10.70 39.55
CA VAL A 278 20.71 12.04 40.07
C VAL A 278 19.45 12.52 39.37
N GLU A 279 18.41 12.89 40.09
CA GLU A 279 17.17 13.48 39.58
C GLU A 279 17.49 14.78 38.80
N GLN A 280 17.26 14.77 37.50
CA GLN A 280 17.16 15.98 36.66
C GLN A 280 15.74 16.52 36.75
N PRO A 281 15.53 17.86 36.61
CA PRO A 281 14.19 18.45 36.67
C PRO A 281 13.33 17.89 35.58
N VAL A 282 12.17 17.33 35.90
CA VAL A 282 11.17 16.82 34.96
C VAL A 282 10.62 18.01 34.16
N GLU A 283 11.07 18.18 32.90
CA GLU A 283 10.41 19.09 31.96
C GLU A 283 8.95 18.66 31.78
N LYS A 284 8.01 19.61 31.95
CA LYS A 284 6.58 19.33 31.73
C LYS A 284 6.36 18.96 30.27
N ILE A 285 5.94 17.75 30.02
CA ILE A 285 5.56 17.26 28.70
C ILE A 285 4.46 18.17 28.15
N LYS A 286 4.70 18.76 26.96
CA LYS A 286 3.72 19.59 26.26
C LYS A 286 3.02 18.74 25.20
N VAL A 287 1.75 18.38 25.47
CA VAL A 287 0.89 17.69 24.51
C VAL A 287 0.02 18.71 23.78
N SER A 288 -0.13 18.55 22.46
CA SER A 288 -1.06 19.33 21.65
C SER A 288 -1.72 18.50 20.55
N PHE A 289 -2.94 18.88 20.19
CA PHE A 289 -3.70 18.31 19.09
C PHE A 289 -3.98 19.41 18.08
N LYS A 290 -3.82 19.10 16.79
CA LYS A 290 -4.10 20.02 15.68
C LYS A 290 -4.98 19.31 14.67
N VAL A 291 -5.55 20.02 13.70
CA VAL A 291 -6.34 19.40 12.62
C VAL A 291 -5.60 19.58 11.29
N GLN A 292 -5.07 18.51 10.73
CA GLN A 292 -4.48 18.53 9.40
C GLN A 292 -5.59 18.57 8.35
N PHE A 293 -5.48 19.49 7.38
CA PHE A 293 -6.49 19.69 6.36
C PHE A 293 -5.94 19.75 4.93
N ALA A 294 -4.61 19.85 4.77
CA ALA A 294 -3.98 19.82 3.47
C ALA A 294 -2.56 19.26 3.55
N THR A 295 -2.12 18.67 2.44
CA THR A 295 -0.74 18.21 2.21
C THR A 295 -0.27 18.75 0.88
N ARG A 296 1.02 19.17 0.77
CA ARG A 296 1.63 19.68 -0.46
C ARG A 296 3.08 19.19 -0.56
N ASP A 297 3.54 18.92 -1.76
CA ASP A 297 4.92 18.52 -2.04
C ASP A 297 5.89 19.73 -1.94
N THR A 298 5.38 20.94 -2.16
CA THR A 298 6.12 22.19 -2.03
C THR A 298 5.45 23.09 -1.00
N GLN A 299 6.28 23.81 -0.22
CA GLN A 299 5.77 24.75 0.76
C GLN A 299 5.05 25.93 0.08
N VAL A 300 3.82 26.19 0.49
CA VAL A 300 3.08 27.41 0.18
C VAL A 300 2.88 28.23 1.45
N PRO A 301 2.76 29.56 1.37
CA PRO A 301 2.53 30.39 2.55
C PRO A 301 1.24 30.01 3.27
N VAL A 302 1.21 30.15 4.61
CA VAL A 302 0.04 29.83 5.43
C VAL A 302 -1.16 30.75 5.15
N ASP A 303 -0.93 31.93 4.61
CA ASP A 303 -1.94 32.90 4.15
C ASP A 303 -2.34 32.70 2.67
N HIS A 304 -1.97 31.56 2.05
CA HIS A 304 -2.33 31.28 0.67
C HIS A 304 -3.85 31.32 0.49
N LYS A 305 -4.29 31.80 -0.68
CA LYS A 305 -5.72 31.98 -1.02
C LYS A 305 -6.58 30.72 -0.78
N ASP A 306 -6.02 29.53 -0.96
CA ASP A 306 -6.71 28.26 -0.75
C ASP A 306 -7.03 28.03 0.74
N PHE A 307 -6.31 28.70 1.65
CA PHE A 307 -6.45 28.59 3.10
C PHE A 307 -7.14 29.82 3.72
N ALA A 308 -7.53 30.81 2.93
CA ALA A 308 -8.02 32.11 3.42
C ALA A 308 -9.24 32.01 4.37
N LYS A 309 -9.98 30.92 4.35
CA LYS A 309 -11.12 30.69 5.25
C LYS A 309 -10.78 29.81 6.47
N VAL A 310 -9.58 29.23 6.50
CA VAL A 310 -9.15 28.33 7.57
C VAL A 310 -8.54 29.16 8.68
N PRO A 311 -9.04 29.09 9.91
CA PRO A 311 -8.45 29.81 11.04
C PRO A 311 -7.18 29.11 11.54
N GLU A 312 -6.25 29.90 12.09
CA GLU A 312 -5.06 29.43 12.80
C GLU A 312 -4.26 28.39 12.00
N VAL A 313 -3.96 28.74 10.72
CA VAL A 313 -3.18 27.85 9.84
C VAL A 313 -1.72 27.80 10.29
N ASP A 314 -1.20 26.62 10.43
CA ASP A 314 0.21 26.32 10.69
C ASP A 314 0.70 25.28 9.68
N VAL A 315 2.02 25.16 9.52
CA VAL A 315 2.65 24.24 8.57
C VAL A 315 3.84 23.55 9.23
N TYR A 316 3.95 22.24 9.01
CA TYR A 316 5.13 21.48 9.40
C TYR A 316 5.55 20.54 8.27
N PHE A 317 6.84 20.23 8.23
CA PHE A 317 7.38 19.28 7.28
C PHE A 317 7.49 17.91 7.96
N TYR A 318 6.89 16.89 7.33
CA TYR A 318 6.88 15.54 7.90
C TYR A 318 6.75 14.49 6.78
N ASN A 319 7.61 13.49 6.80
CA ASN A 319 7.65 12.41 5.80
C ASN A 319 7.60 12.93 4.35
N GLY A 320 8.51 13.84 4.02
CA GLY A 320 8.71 14.32 2.66
C GLY A 320 7.69 15.32 2.13
N ALA A 321 6.70 15.75 2.94
CA ALA A 321 5.66 16.68 2.51
C ALA A 321 5.38 17.79 3.53
N TYR A 322 4.90 18.94 3.04
CA TYR A 322 4.41 20.04 3.87
C TYR A 322 2.95 19.79 4.25
N ARG A 323 2.69 19.76 5.56
CA ARG A 323 1.38 19.47 6.12
C ARG A 323 0.83 20.72 6.79
N TYR A 324 -0.39 21.09 6.39
CA TYR A 324 -1.08 22.28 6.88
C TYR A 324 -2.11 21.89 7.91
N THR A 325 -2.01 22.51 9.10
CA THR A 325 -2.88 22.25 10.22
C THR A 325 -3.63 23.51 10.64
N SER A 326 -4.74 23.33 11.34
CA SER A 326 -5.52 24.39 11.95
C SER A 326 -5.68 24.15 13.45
N GLY A 327 -5.41 25.18 14.24
CA GLY A 327 -5.53 25.20 15.69
C GLY A 327 -4.39 24.49 16.43
N ASP A 328 -4.33 24.71 17.73
CA ASP A 328 -3.42 24.04 18.69
C ASP A 328 -4.20 23.79 20.00
N PHE A 329 -4.71 22.58 20.17
CA PHE A 329 -5.63 22.22 21.24
C PHE A 329 -4.93 21.35 22.29
N ARG A 330 -5.24 21.58 23.56
CA ARG A 330 -4.75 20.76 24.69
C ARG A 330 -5.54 19.46 24.88
N SER A 331 -6.65 19.29 24.16
CA SER A 331 -7.48 18.10 24.22
C SER A 331 -7.87 17.66 22.82
N LYS A 332 -7.97 16.35 22.60
CA LYS A 332 -8.49 15.76 21.38
C LYS A 332 -9.89 16.27 21.03
N GLN A 333 -10.75 16.46 22.03
CA GLN A 333 -12.12 16.92 21.82
C GLN A 333 -12.17 18.29 21.11
N GLY A 334 -11.34 19.26 21.52
CA GLY A 334 -11.26 20.56 20.85
C GLY A 334 -10.81 20.46 19.40
N ALA A 335 -9.88 19.55 19.11
CA ALA A 335 -9.45 19.28 17.72
C ALA A 335 -10.57 18.61 16.90
N VAL A 336 -11.36 17.70 17.49
CA VAL A 336 -12.51 17.07 16.82
C VAL A 336 -13.58 18.11 16.45
N GLU A 337 -13.83 19.08 17.30
CA GLU A 337 -14.76 20.18 16.99
C GLU A 337 -14.27 21.03 15.81
N ARG A 338 -12.97 21.39 15.78
CA ARG A 338 -12.34 22.09 14.67
C ARG A 338 -12.35 21.24 13.38
N GLN A 339 -12.14 19.95 13.47
CA GLN A 339 -12.26 19.03 12.33
C GLN A 339 -13.65 19.10 11.71
N ALA A 340 -14.70 19.09 12.54
CA ALA A 340 -16.08 19.20 12.05
C ALA A 340 -16.36 20.55 11.36
N GLU A 341 -15.76 21.65 11.84
CA GLU A 341 -15.85 22.97 11.20
C GLU A 341 -15.16 22.96 9.82
N LEU A 342 -13.94 22.47 9.74
CA LEU A 342 -13.18 22.41 8.50
C LEU A 342 -13.87 21.54 7.43
N ARG A 343 -14.45 20.43 7.83
CA ARG A 343 -15.25 19.57 6.95
C ARG A 343 -16.46 20.31 6.37
N LYS A 344 -17.14 21.15 7.14
CA LYS A 344 -18.22 22.03 6.66
C LYS A 344 -17.74 23.13 5.71
N MET A 345 -16.48 23.56 5.84
CA MET A 345 -15.85 24.56 4.97
C MET A 345 -15.37 23.97 3.64
N GLY A 346 -15.53 22.65 3.41
CA GLY A 346 -15.14 21.96 2.18
C GLY A 346 -13.84 21.14 2.29
N PHE A 347 -13.20 21.09 3.47
CA PHE A 347 -12.05 20.22 3.74
C PHE A 347 -12.54 18.87 4.30
N GLY A 348 -13.24 18.11 3.47
CA GLY A 348 -13.91 16.85 3.87
C GLY A 348 -12.97 15.83 4.51
N ASP A 349 -11.69 15.88 4.14
CA ASP A 349 -10.64 14.96 4.55
C ASP A 349 -9.81 15.48 5.74
N ALA A 350 -10.27 16.54 6.44
CA ALA A 350 -9.57 17.03 7.63
C ALA A 350 -9.59 15.99 8.74
N PHE A 351 -8.45 15.80 9.43
CA PHE A 351 -8.29 14.83 10.52
C PHE A 351 -7.41 15.36 11.66
N VAL A 352 -7.60 14.81 12.86
CA VAL A 352 -6.86 15.20 14.05
C VAL A 352 -5.45 14.58 14.01
N VAL A 353 -4.46 15.39 14.40
CA VAL A 353 -3.05 14.99 14.58
C VAL A 353 -2.57 15.40 15.96
N ALA A 354 -1.62 14.68 16.53
CA ALA A 354 -1.10 14.95 17.87
C ALA A 354 0.40 15.23 17.85
N PHE A 355 0.85 15.99 18.85
CA PHE A 355 2.24 16.36 19.08
C PHE A 355 2.60 16.25 20.55
N ILE A 356 3.81 15.78 20.84
CA ILE A 356 4.42 15.78 22.17
C ILE A 356 5.73 16.58 22.06
N ASN A 357 5.86 17.64 22.85
CA ASN A 357 7.01 18.55 22.82
C ASN A 357 7.30 19.15 21.42
N GLY A 358 6.27 19.28 20.58
CA GLY A 358 6.39 19.81 19.22
C GLY A 358 6.72 18.77 18.16
N GLU A 359 6.99 17.53 18.53
CA GLU A 359 7.20 16.43 17.62
C GLU A 359 5.90 15.66 17.35
N ARG A 360 5.74 15.16 16.11
CA ARG A 360 4.56 14.40 15.72
C ARG A 360 4.49 13.10 16.53
N ALA A 361 3.33 12.85 17.14
CA ALA A 361 3.05 11.67 17.94
C ALA A 361 1.72 11.04 17.54
N THR A 362 1.50 9.79 17.92
CA THR A 362 0.19 9.16 17.77
C THR A 362 -0.81 9.79 18.77
N ILE A 363 -2.10 9.73 18.43
CA ILE A 363 -3.16 10.22 19.32
C ILE A 363 -3.12 9.49 20.65
N LYS A 364 -2.86 8.18 20.63
CA LYS A 364 -2.79 7.34 21.83
C LYS A 364 -1.60 7.70 22.74
N GLU A 365 -0.43 7.95 22.17
CA GLU A 365 0.74 8.42 22.94
C GLU A 365 0.47 9.78 23.59
N ALA A 366 -0.15 10.69 22.82
CA ALA A 366 -0.51 12.01 23.32
C ALA A 366 -1.58 11.94 24.43
N GLU A 367 -2.61 11.09 24.28
CA GLU A 367 -3.61 10.85 25.32
C GLU A 367 -3.00 10.21 26.59
N ASN A 368 -2.00 9.33 26.44
CA ASN A 368 -1.29 8.73 27.57
C ASN A 368 -0.30 9.67 28.26
N ALA A 369 0.12 10.75 27.59
CA ALA A 369 1.06 11.74 28.10
C ALA A 369 0.39 12.96 28.78
N LEU A 370 -0.96 13.04 28.76
CA LEU A 370 -1.78 14.04 29.46
C LEU A 370 -2.00 13.64 30.92
#